data_f17c6849913ff1fff1af549313c57217
#
_entry.id   f17c6849913ff1fff1af549313c57217
#
_cell.length_a   1.000
_cell.length_b   1.000
_cell.length_c   1.000
_cell.angle_alpha   90.00
_cell.angle_beta   90.00
_cell.angle_gamma   90.00
#
_symmetry.space_group_name_H-M   'P 1'
#
loop_
_entity.id
_entity.type
_entity.pdbx_description
1 polymer ?
#
loop_
_entity_poly.entity_id
_entity_poly.type
_entity_poly.pdbx_seq_one_letter_code
_entity_poly.pdbx_strand_id
1 'polypeptide(L)'
;MPYSGPIFERNRELARQINEEALKNPKSPYANKFVGIANGQVVVVADTAEEMSRRLRQIEPDLSKCFGVEASRDYSKVVEIWGLR
;
A
#
# COMPACT_ATOMS: atom_id res chain seq x y z
N MET A 1 -15.69 3.83 -13.05
CA MET A 1 -15.00 2.79 -12.28
C MET A 1 -14.71 3.29 -10.86
N PRO A 2 -15.17 2.58 -9.85
CA PRO A 2 -14.98 3.06 -8.46
C PRO A 2 -13.53 3.12 -8.02
N TYR A 3 -12.64 2.40 -8.70
CA TYR A 3 -11.22 2.36 -8.33
C TYR A 3 -10.32 3.16 -9.26
N SER A 4 -10.92 4.02 -10.09
CA SER A 4 -10.16 4.92 -10.93
C SER A 4 -10.59 6.35 -10.62
N GLY A 5 -9.68 7.18 -10.22
CA GLY A 5 -9.96 8.56 -9.88
C GLY A 5 -8.76 9.16 -9.18
N PRO A 6 -8.81 10.48 -8.89
CA PRO A 6 -7.65 11.16 -8.33
C PRO A 6 -7.17 10.59 -7.00
N ILE A 7 -8.11 10.17 -6.13
CA ILE A 7 -7.72 9.61 -4.84
C ILE A 7 -7.05 8.26 -5.03
N PHE A 8 -7.62 7.40 -5.87
CA PHE A 8 -7.03 6.09 -6.13
C PHE A 8 -5.63 6.22 -6.75
N GLU A 9 -5.48 7.09 -7.73
CA GLU A 9 -4.20 7.29 -8.39
C GLU A 9 -3.15 7.83 -7.43
N ARG A 10 -3.54 8.73 -6.55
CA ARG A 10 -2.64 9.28 -5.54
C ARG A 10 -2.21 8.22 -4.53
N ASN A 11 -3.15 7.40 -4.07
CA ASN A 11 -2.83 6.30 -3.15
C ASN A 11 -1.88 5.31 -3.80
N ARG A 12 -2.13 4.97 -5.06
CA ARG A 12 -1.31 4.03 -5.81
C ARG A 12 0.11 4.55 -5.99
N GLU A 13 0.26 5.82 -6.34
CA GLU A 13 1.58 6.42 -6.51
C GLU A 13 2.35 6.48 -5.20
N LEU A 14 1.67 6.83 -4.12
CA LEU A 14 2.30 6.84 -2.81
C LEU A 14 2.75 5.45 -2.40
N ALA A 15 1.91 4.42 -2.65
CA ALA A 15 2.26 3.04 -2.37
C ALA A 15 3.50 2.62 -3.15
N ARG A 16 3.61 3.03 -4.42
CA ARG A 16 4.76 2.72 -5.25
C ARG A 16 6.04 3.35 -4.68
N GLN A 17 5.96 4.59 -4.25
CA GLN A 17 7.10 5.28 -3.65
C GLN A 17 7.55 4.61 -2.35
N ILE A 18 6.60 4.23 -1.52
CA ILE A 18 6.90 3.54 -0.25
C ILE A 18 7.57 2.20 -0.54
N ASN A 19 7.07 1.46 -1.51
CA ASN A 19 7.63 0.17 -1.89
C ASN A 19 9.07 0.32 -2.40
N GLU A 20 9.31 1.28 -3.28
CA GLU A 20 10.66 1.51 -3.80
C GLU A 20 11.62 1.89 -2.67
N GLU A 21 11.20 2.79 -1.80
CA GLU A 21 12.06 3.22 -0.69
C GLU A 21 12.38 2.07 0.26
N ALA A 22 11.38 1.27 0.62
CA ALA A 22 11.59 0.16 1.54
C ALA A 22 12.50 -0.91 0.94
N LEU A 23 12.41 -1.17 -0.36
CA LEU A 23 13.28 -2.13 -1.02
C LEU A 23 14.72 -1.65 -1.10
N LYS A 24 14.92 -0.36 -1.30
CA LYS A 24 16.27 0.23 -1.41
C LYS A 24 16.92 0.48 -0.06
N ASN A 25 16.11 0.76 0.95
CA ASN A 25 16.62 1.18 2.26
C ASN A 25 16.01 0.31 3.36
N PRO A 26 16.77 -0.71 3.83
CA PRO A 26 16.26 -1.57 4.90
C PRO A 26 16.06 -0.85 6.23
N LYS A 27 16.56 0.38 6.36
CA LYS A 27 16.36 1.21 7.55
C LYS A 27 15.16 2.15 7.42
N SER A 28 14.43 2.09 6.32
CA SER A 28 13.23 2.88 6.14
C SER A 28 12.22 2.56 7.27
N PRO A 29 11.48 3.56 7.77
CA PRO A 29 10.45 3.30 8.78
C PRO A 29 9.34 2.38 8.27
N TYR A 30 9.23 2.21 6.95
CA TYR A 30 8.25 1.32 6.36
C TYR A 30 8.79 -0.08 6.05
N ALA A 31 10.10 -0.29 6.15
CA ALA A 31 10.71 -1.57 5.79
C ALA A 31 10.10 -2.71 6.61
N ASN A 32 9.68 -3.77 5.92
CA ASN A 32 9.06 -4.96 6.52
C ASN A 32 7.72 -4.69 7.22
N LYS A 33 7.08 -3.58 6.87
CA LYS A 33 5.79 -3.20 7.46
C LYS A 33 4.68 -3.27 6.43
N PHE A 34 3.45 -3.34 6.94
CA PHE A 34 2.25 -3.23 6.14
C PHE A 34 1.70 -1.81 6.31
N VAL A 35 1.57 -1.11 5.21
CA VAL A 35 1.23 0.32 5.23
C VAL A 35 -0.17 0.52 4.65
N GLY A 36 -1.02 1.21 5.40
CA GLY A 36 -2.35 1.58 4.94
C GLY A 36 -2.38 3.05 4.54
N ILE A 37 -2.96 3.30 3.39
CA ILE A 37 -3.05 4.62 2.79
C ILE A 37 -4.51 4.97 2.60
N ALA A 38 -4.89 6.18 2.96
CA ALA A 38 -6.24 6.68 2.73
C ALA A 38 -6.17 8.15 2.32
N ASN A 39 -6.93 8.49 1.28
CA ASN A 39 -7.04 9.87 0.81
C ASN A 39 -5.67 10.50 0.49
N GLY A 40 -4.75 9.71 -0.05
CA GLY A 40 -3.44 10.20 -0.45
C GLY A 40 -2.45 10.36 0.69
N GLN A 41 -2.71 9.75 1.85
CA GLN A 41 -1.84 9.87 3.01
C GLN A 41 -1.64 8.53 3.68
N VAL A 42 -0.45 8.32 4.27
CA VAL A 42 -0.19 7.16 5.10
C VAL A 42 -0.92 7.36 6.43
N VAL A 43 -1.80 6.42 6.76
CA VAL A 43 -2.59 6.49 8.00
C VAL A 43 -2.37 5.31 8.93
N VAL A 44 -1.77 4.21 8.44
CA VAL A 44 -1.48 3.04 9.26
C VAL A 44 -0.11 2.49 8.88
N VAL A 45 0.67 2.12 9.90
CA VAL A 45 1.88 1.30 9.73
C VAL A 45 1.76 0.18 10.74
N ALA A 46 1.73 -1.06 10.27
CA ALA A 46 1.47 -2.22 11.13
C ALA A 46 2.43 -3.37 10.80
N ASP A 47 2.54 -4.31 11.73
CA ASP A 47 3.42 -5.47 11.55
C ASP A 47 2.76 -6.60 10.78
N THR A 48 1.44 -6.61 10.68
CA THR A 48 0.69 -7.63 9.95
C THR A 48 -0.35 -7.00 9.03
N ALA A 49 -0.68 -7.73 7.96
CA ALA A 49 -1.70 -7.29 7.02
C ALA A 49 -3.07 -7.20 7.69
N GLU A 50 -3.36 -8.14 8.59
CA GLU A 50 -4.63 -8.16 9.30
C GLU A 50 -4.81 -6.92 10.17
N GLU A 51 -3.79 -6.56 10.93
CA GLU A 51 -3.84 -5.35 11.76
C GLU A 51 -3.97 -4.11 10.91
N MET A 52 -3.20 -4.03 9.82
CA MET A 52 -3.26 -2.90 8.91
C MET A 52 -4.66 -2.73 8.34
N SER A 53 -5.26 -3.82 7.85
CA SER A 53 -6.61 -3.77 7.28
C SER A 53 -7.66 -3.35 8.28
N ARG A 54 -7.59 -3.91 9.49
CA ARG A 54 -8.54 -3.59 10.54
C ARG A 54 -8.48 -2.11 10.92
N ARG A 55 -7.29 -1.60 11.13
CA ARG A 55 -7.10 -0.20 11.51
C ARG A 55 -7.48 0.75 10.37
N LEU A 56 -7.15 0.37 9.14
CA LEU A 56 -7.47 1.18 7.98
C LEU A 56 -8.98 1.34 7.81
N ARG A 57 -9.74 0.27 8.01
CA ARG A 57 -11.21 0.34 7.92
C ARG A 57 -11.83 1.23 8.99
N GLN A 58 -11.20 1.31 10.15
CA GLN A 58 -11.68 2.20 11.21
C GLN A 58 -11.45 3.67 10.87
N ILE A 59 -10.35 3.93 10.16
CA ILE A 59 -10.00 5.30 9.78
C ILE A 59 -10.79 5.73 8.55
N GLU A 60 -10.91 4.87 7.54
CA GLU A 60 -11.63 5.16 6.31
C GLU A 60 -12.46 3.95 5.90
N PRO A 61 -13.78 3.98 6.18
CA PRO A 61 -14.65 2.85 5.80
C PRO A 61 -14.88 2.71 4.30
N ASP A 62 -14.65 3.78 3.53
CA ASP A 62 -14.84 3.73 2.08
C ASP A 62 -13.63 3.10 1.41
N LEU A 63 -13.78 1.84 0.98
CA LEU A 63 -12.69 1.07 0.39
C LEU A 63 -12.12 1.69 -0.89
N SER A 64 -12.93 2.47 -1.60
CA SER A 64 -12.43 3.13 -2.82
C SER A 64 -11.41 4.23 -2.54
N LYS A 65 -11.32 4.66 -1.29
CA LYS A 65 -10.37 5.69 -0.85
C LYS A 65 -9.16 5.10 -0.13
N CYS A 66 -9.08 3.78 -0.05
CA CYS A 66 -8.04 3.08 0.71
C CYS A 66 -7.10 2.29 -0.20
N PHE A 67 -5.88 2.09 0.24
CA PHE A 67 -4.90 1.26 -0.45
C PHE A 67 -3.97 0.65 0.60
N GLY A 68 -3.75 -0.67 0.50
CA GLY A 68 -2.82 -1.35 1.40
C GLY A 68 -1.61 -1.83 0.62
N VAL A 69 -0.43 -1.71 1.22
CA VAL A 69 0.82 -2.15 0.58
C VAL A 69 1.71 -2.84 1.60
N GLU A 70 2.31 -3.96 1.19
CA GLU A 70 3.39 -4.61 1.93
C GLU A 70 4.68 -3.97 1.45
N ALA A 71 5.26 -3.10 2.28
CA ALA A 71 6.27 -2.16 1.81
C ALA A 71 7.52 -2.80 1.23
N SER A 72 7.96 -3.93 1.79
CA SER A 72 9.18 -4.59 1.34
C SER A 72 8.95 -5.75 0.37
N ARG A 73 7.72 -5.91 -0.13
CA ARG A 73 7.43 -6.97 -1.10
C ARG A 73 7.91 -6.57 -2.49
N ASP A 74 8.49 -7.55 -3.19
CA ASP A 74 8.92 -7.35 -4.57
C ASP A 74 7.74 -7.55 -5.52
N TYR A 75 7.04 -6.47 -5.81
CA TYR A 75 5.86 -6.52 -6.67
C TYR A 75 6.19 -6.74 -8.14
N SER A 76 7.46 -6.57 -8.52
CA SER A 76 7.84 -6.84 -9.91
C SER A 76 7.67 -8.32 -10.23
N LYS A 77 7.92 -9.21 -9.27
CA LYS A 77 7.72 -10.63 -9.45
C LYS A 77 6.23 -10.98 -9.55
N VAL A 78 5.40 -10.28 -8.81
CA VAL A 78 3.95 -10.47 -8.89
C VAL A 78 3.45 -10.09 -10.28
N VAL A 79 3.94 -8.98 -10.79
CA VAL A 79 3.57 -8.51 -12.14
C VAL A 79 3.99 -9.52 -13.20
N GLU A 80 5.19 -10.08 -13.08
CA GLU A 80 5.66 -11.11 -14.02
C GLU A 80 4.75 -12.33 -14.04
N ILE A 81 4.36 -12.80 -12.86
CA ILE A 81 3.45 -13.94 -12.75
C ILE A 81 2.15 -13.66 -13.46
N TRP A 82 1.60 -12.47 -13.27
CA TRP A 82 0.37 -12.07 -13.94
C TRP A 82 0.54 -11.97 -15.44
N GLY A 83 1.71 -11.53 -15.88
CA GLY A 83 2.01 -11.41 -17.29
C GLY A 83 2.07 -12.73 -18.03
N LEU A 84 2.27 -13.83 -17.33
CA LEU A 84 2.31 -15.16 -17.92
C LEU A 84 0.95 -15.72 -18.30
N ARG A 85 -0.12 -15.08 -17.89
CA ARG A 85 -1.45 -15.50 -18.29
C ARG A 85 -1.83 -14.92 -19.64
#